data_8e44a76a66b615ac1b5d316bf55c37fe
#
_entry.id   8e44a76a66b615ac1b5d316bf55c37fe
#
_cell.length_a   1.000
_cell.length_b   1.000
_cell.length_c   1.000
_cell.angle_alpha   90.00
_cell.angle_beta   90.00
_cell.angle_gamma   90.00
#
_symmetry.space_group_name_H-M   'P 1'
#
loop_
_entity.id
_entity.type
_entity.pdbx_description
1 polymer ?
#
loop_
_entity_poly.entity_id
_entity_poly.type
_entity_poly.pdbx_seq_one_letter_code
_entity_poly.pdbx_strand_id
1 'polypeptide(L)'
;MSDPILNLLKFFNPETSHSLSLSLLKIAHKLHLYSLLGIKFNFKNQDSLVFKNLTFKNRLGTAAGLDKNADYIECLGALGFGFLEVGTVTPRPQIGNPRPRVFRFSKHNSVINRLGFNNKGLEHLINNLKRSEYDGVLGVNIGANKDSNEEQRIKDYLICFRGVAEYADYITINISSPNTPGLRDLHSNNNIAELLNEISLEREKLNYKNPIFLKISPDEDLNTYQNIINAVIEYNLDGLIATNTTIQRDQSSSSSITDTQGGLSGRLLYDKSNEVLKQIADHSKQNLLIIGVGGVDSRDSFYNKLKLGSSLVQVYTCLLYTSPSPRDAHESRMPSSA
;
A
#
# COMPACT_ATOMS: atom_id res chain seq x y z
N MET A 1 2.50 14.85 23.88
CA MET A 1 3.75 15.63 23.81
C MET A 1 4.16 15.73 22.36
N SER A 2 4.37 16.91 21.83
CA SER A 2 4.83 17.09 20.43
C SER A 2 6.30 16.67 20.35
N ASP A 3 6.58 15.66 19.56
CA ASP A 3 7.94 15.19 19.31
C ASP A 3 8.72 16.30 18.58
N PRO A 4 9.84 16.81 19.13
CA PRO A 4 10.63 17.88 18.52
C PRO A 4 11.10 17.51 17.09
N ILE A 5 11.42 16.25 16.87
CA ILE A 5 11.87 15.74 15.56
C ILE A 5 10.75 15.84 14.53
N LEU A 6 9.51 15.48 14.90
CA LEU A 6 8.34 15.61 14.02
C LEU A 6 8.05 17.07 13.68
N ASN A 7 8.19 17.97 14.65
CA ASN A 7 8.00 19.39 14.38
C ASN A 7 9.05 19.93 13.41
N LEU A 8 10.31 19.52 13.56
CA LEU A 8 11.37 19.88 12.61
C LEU A 8 11.08 19.38 11.20
N LEU A 9 10.61 18.13 11.06
CA LEU A 9 10.27 17.53 9.76
C LEU A 9 9.10 18.24 9.06
N LYS A 10 8.23 18.93 9.79
CA LYS A 10 7.12 19.70 9.20
C LYS A 10 7.58 20.93 8.40
N PHE A 11 8.76 21.46 8.66
CA PHE A 11 9.33 22.59 7.91
C PHE A 11 9.82 22.21 6.52
N PHE A 12 10.09 20.92 6.27
CA PHE A 12 10.54 20.45 4.98
C PHE A 12 9.37 20.11 4.06
N ASN A 13 9.63 20.16 2.75
CA ASN A 13 8.70 19.63 1.75
C ASN A 13 8.32 18.17 2.10
N PRO A 14 7.05 17.76 1.98
CA PRO A 14 6.58 16.43 2.39
C PRO A 14 7.37 15.27 1.79
N GLU A 15 7.78 15.36 0.53
CA GLU A 15 8.58 14.33 -0.14
C GLU A 15 10.00 14.25 0.43
N THR A 16 10.60 15.40 0.76
CA THR A 16 11.92 15.47 1.42
C THR A 16 11.84 14.93 2.84
N SER A 17 10.78 15.30 3.59
CA SER A 17 10.56 14.79 4.95
C SER A 17 10.43 13.27 4.96
N HIS A 18 9.70 12.70 4.01
CA HIS A 18 9.56 11.26 3.84
C HIS A 18 10.93 10.58 3.64
N SER A 19 11.70 11.05 2.66
CA SER A 19 13.02 10.49 2.37
C SER A 19 13.99 10.62 3.54
N LEU A 20 13.98 11.78 4.23
CA LEU A 20 14.82 12.01 5.39
C LEU A 20 14.45 11.10 6.55
N SER A 21 13.13 10.96 6.85
CA SER A 21 12.65 10.08 7.92
C SER A 21 13.06 8.63 7.71
N LEU A 22 12.90 8.09 6.50
CA LEU A 22 13.30 6.72 6.18
C LEU A 22 14.83 6.54 6.23
N SER A 23 15.58 7.54 5.79
CA SER A 23 17.05 7.51 5.87
C SER A 23 17.55 7.52 7.30
N LEU A 24 16.95 8.36 8.17
CA LEU A 24 17.26 8.38 9.60
C LEU A 24 16.87 7.07 10.28
N LEU A 25 15.71 6.51 9.94
CA LEU A 25 15.28 5.20 10.44
C LEU A 25 16.27 4.10 10.04
N LYS A 26 16.75 4.10 8.79
CA LYS A 26 17.76 3.15 8.30
C LYS A 26 19.10 3.30 9.04
N ILE A 27 19.54 4.52 9.33
CA ILE A 27 20.75 4.78 10.13
C ILE A 27 20.54 4.27 11.58
N ALA A 28 19.42 4.60 12.19
CA ALA A 28 19.10 4.15 13.53
C ALA A 28 19.04 2.61 13.64
N HIS A 29 18.52 1.95 12.60
CA HIS A 29 18.54 0.49 12.50
C HIS A 29 19.97 -0.06 12.47
N LYS A 30 20.80 0.44 11.56
CA LYS A 30 22.19 0.00 11.41
C LYS A 30 23.04 0.20 12.68
N LEU A 31 22.74 1.24 13.45
CA LEU A 31 23.43 1.56 14.71
C LEU A 31 22.78 0.89 15.94
N HIS A 32 21.77 0.04 15.75
CA HIS A 32 21.00 -0.63 16.83
C HIS A 32 20.39 0.35 17.86
N LEU A 33 20.01 1.56 17.42
CA LEU A 33 19.51 2.65 18.30
C LEU A 33 18.02 2.56 18.63
N TYR A 34 17.29 1.53 18.18
CA TYR A 34 15.85 1.39 18.45
C TYR A 34 15.50 1.35 19.94
N SER A 35 16.34 0.74 20.76
CA SER A 35 16.16 0.72 22.21
C SER A 35 16.23 2.11 22.84
N LEU A 36 17.07 3.00 22.29
CA LEU A 36 17.18 4.42 22.69
C LEU A 36 15.97 5.23 22.24
N LEU A 37 15.36 4.87 21.12
CA LEU A 37 14.15 5.51 20.62
C LEU A 37 12.87 5.04 21.33
N GLY A 38 13.00 4.13 22.31
CA GLY A 38 11.87 3.58 23.06
C GLY A 38 10.90 2.75 22.20
N ILE A 39 11.34 2.33 21.02
CA ILE A 39 10.54 1.54 20.10
C ILE A 39 10.60 0.09 20.57
N LYS A 40 9.66 -0.31 21.43
CA LYS A 40 9.45 -1.71 21.84
C LYS A 40 8.14 -2.18 21.22
N PHE A 41 8.23 -3.10 20.27
CA PHE A 41 7.05 -3.74 19.69
C PHE A 41 6.75 -5.02 20.46
N ASN A 42 5.58 -5.09 21.03
CA ASN A 42 5.09 -6.29 21.73
C ASN A 42 3.77 -6.69 21.08
N PHE A 43 3.84 -7.36 19.93
CA PHE A 43 2.65 -7.94 19.31
C PHE A 43 2.31 -9.24 20.03
N LYS A 44 1.10 -9.34 20.54
CA LYS A 44 0.60 -10.61 21.07
C LYS A 44 0.35 -11.54 19.87
N ASN A 45 0.80 -12.80 19.96
CA ASN A 45 0.58 -13.83 18.92
C ASN A 45 -0.90 -14.07 18.56
N GLN A 46 -1.84 -13.46 19.28
CA GLN A 46 -3.30 -13.59 19.07
C GLN A 46 -3.80 -12.91 17.79
N ASP A 47 -3.02 -12.02 17.17
CA ASP A 47 -3.40 -11.30 15.95
C ASP A 47 -2.76 -11.88 14.67
N SER A 48 -2.15 -13.06 14.76
CA SER A 48 -1.57 -13.75 13.60
C SER A 48 -2.65 -14.23 12.63
N LEU A 49 -2.29 -14.30 11.35
CA LEU A 49 -3.14 -14.83 10.29
C LEU A 49 -2.33 -15.80 9.42
N VAL A 50 -2.88 -16.98 9.17
CA VAL A 50 -2.31 -17.90 8.17
C VAL A 50 -3.18 -17.84 6.92
N PHE A 51 -2.56 -17.61 5.77
CA PHE A 51 -3.21 -17.64 4.48
C PHE A 51 -2.31 -18.33 3.46
N LYS A 52 -2.79 -19.43 2.90
CA LYS A 52 -1.98 -20.36 2.09
C LYS A 52 -0.72 -20.79 2.86
N ASN A 53 0.45 -20.59 2.27
CA ASN A 53 1.76 -20.88 2.86
C ASN A 53 2.36 -19.72 3.68
N LEU A 54 1.63 -18.60 3.83
CA LEU A 54 2.12 -17.40 4.50
C LEU A 54 1.58 -17.31 5.93
N THR A 55 2.45 -16.96 6.86
CA THR A 55 2.09 -16.64 8.25
C THR A 55 2.40 -15.19 8.54
N PHE A 56 1.36 -14.37 8.63
CA PHE A 56 1.44 -12.97 9.03
C PHE A 56 1.54 -12.90 10.55
N LYS A 57 2.66 -12.40 11.08
CA LYS A 57 2.91 -12.29 12.53
C LYS A 57 1.85 -11.44 13.24
N ASN A 58 1.30 -10.43 12.55
CA ASN A 58 0.10 -9.68 12.92
C ASN A 58 -0.57 -9.14 11.64
N ARG A 59 -1.77 -8.54 11.81
CA ARG A 59 -2.60 -8.12 10.68
C ARG A 59 -2.31 -6.71 10.17
N LEU A 60 -1.31 -6.00 10.71
CA LEU A 60 -0.95 -4.64 10.31
C LEU A 60 0.30 -4.66 9.43
N GLY A 61 0.24 -4.06 8.27
CA GLY A 61 1.36 -3.93 7.35
C GLY A 61 1.52 -2.54 6.76
N THR A 62 2.59 -2.35 5.99
CA THR A 62 2.83 -1.13 5.24
C THR A 62 2.19 -1.19 3.86
N ALA A 63 1.66 -0.07 3.37
CA ALA A 63 1.15 0.01 2.01
C ALA A 63 2.27 0.38 1.01
N ALA A 64 2.12 -0.06 -0.24
CA ALA A 64 2.98 0.36 -1.34
C ALA A 64 3.09 1.88 -1.45
N GLY A 65 4.25 2.36 -1.87
CA GLY A 65 4.60 3.77 -1.97
C GLY A 65 5.41 4.30 -0.79
N LEU A 66 5.38 3.64 0.37
CA LEU A 66 6.23 3.98 1.52
C LEU A 66 7.70 3.68 1.20
N ASP A 67 8.00 2.47 0.77
CA ASP A 67 9.29 2.05 0.23
C ASP A 67 9.13 1.59 -1.22
N LYS A 68 9.37 2.49 -2.17
CA LYS A 68 9.13 2.22 -3.59
C LYS A 68 10.18 1.30 -4.23
N ASN A 69 11.33 1.20 -3.63
CA ASN A 69 12.50 0.58 -4.23
C ASN A 69 13.09 -0.56 -3.40
N ALA A 70 12.40 -0.95 -2.32
CA ALA A 70 12.93 -1.91 -1.35
C ALA A 70 14.25 -1.43 -0.67
N ASP A 71 14.42 -0.11 -0.54
CA ASP A 71 15.62 0.49 0.06
C ASP A 71 15.62 0.42 1.60
N TYR A 72 14.46 0.12 2.24
CA TYR A 72 14.21 0.29 3.67
C TYR A 72 13.56 -0.93 4.34
N ILE A 73 13.59 -2.12 3.72
CA ILE A 73 12.90 -3.33 4.21
C ILE A 73 13.30 -3.63 5.66
N GLU A 74 14.60 -3.75 5.95
CA GLU A 74 15.09 -4.14 7.28
C GLU A 74 14.63 -3.19 8.38
N CYS A 75 14.75 -1.89 8.15
CA CYS A 75 14.38 -0.90 9.14
C CYS A 75 12.87 -0.77 9.33
N LEU A 76 12.08 -0.98 8.29
CA LEU A 76 10.62 -1.04 8.38
C LEU A 76 10.16 -2.34 9.05
N GLY A 77 10.76 -3.47 8.71
CA GLY A 77 10.48 -4.75 9.36
C GLY A 77 10.74 -4.72 10.86
N ALA A 78 11.84 -4.10 11.27
CA ALA A 78 12.17 -3.92 12.69
C ALA A 78 11.18 -3.04 13.46
N LEU A 79 10.28 -2.30 12.78
CA LEU A 79 9.16 -1.60 13.42
C LEU A 79 8.02 -2.54 13.85
N GLY A 80 8.09 -3.85 13.53
CA GLY A 80 7.15 -4.85 14.01
C GLY A 80 5.86 -4.98 13.20
N PHE A 81 5.83 -4.47 11.96
CA PHE A 81 4.75 -4.77 11.04
C PHE A 81 4.68 -6.28 10.75
N GLY A 82 3.48 -6.81 10.65
CA GLY A 82 3.25 -8.23 10.33
C GLY A 82 3.60 -8.57 8.89
N PHE A 83 3.62 -7.57 8.01
CA PHE A 83 4.03 -7.68 6.62
C PHE A 83 4.40 -6.31 6.04
N LEU A 84 5.20 -6.33 4.99
CA LEU A 84 5.60 -5.14 4.24
C LEU A 84 5.13 -5.26 2.79
N GLU A 85 4.76 -4.13 2.17
CA GLU A 85 4.56 -4.03 0.73
C GLU A 85 5.47 -2.96 0.16
N VAL A 86 6.42 -3.36 -0.70
CA VAL A 86 7.32 -2.46 -1.42
C VAL A 86 6.83 -2.17 -2.84
N GLY A 87 7.32 -1.14 -3.47
CA GLY A 87 6.86 -0.70 -4.79
C GLY A 87 5.93 0.53 -4.68
N THR A 88 5.22 0.92 -5.72
CA THR A 88 5.05 0.27 -7.03
C THR A 88 6.33 0.39 -7.86
N VAL A 89 6.79 -0.73 -8.36
CA VAL A 89 7.91 -0.81 -9.29
C VAL A 89 7.40 -0.95 -10.72
N THR A 90 8.15 -0.39 -11.66
CA THR A 90 7.93 -0.51 -13.11
C THR A 90 9.16 -1.14 -13.77
N PRO A 91 9.06 -1.74 -14.96
CA PRO A 91 10.22 -2.36 -15.62
C PRO A 91 11.41 -1.41 -15.73
N ARG A 92 11.19 -0.22 -16.27
CA ARG A 92 12.20 0.83 -16.39
C ARG A 92 12.10 1.83 -15.24
N PRO A 93 13.22 2.42 -14.79
CA PRO A 93 13.17 3.52 -13.82
C PRO A 93 12.41 4.71 -14.41
N GLN A 94 11.69 5.44 -13.54
CA GLN A 94 11.02 6.67 -13.97
C GLN A 94 11.01 7.72 -12.87
N ILE A 95 11.15 8.97 -13.26
CA ILE A 95 11.24 10.12 -12.34
C ILE A 95 9.88 10.44 -11.72
N GLY A 96 8.80 10.07 -12.40
CA GLY A 96 7.43 10.43 -12.03
C GLY A 96 7.04 11.83 -12.48
N ASN A 97 5.99 12.39 -11.90
CA ASN A 97 5.46 13.70 -12.27
C ASN A 97 6.35 14.85 -11.74
N PRO A 98 6.28 16.05 -12.34
CA PRO A 98 7.01 17.23 -11.87
C PRO A 98 6.68 17.60 -10.42
N ARG A 99 7.68 18.13 -9.71
CA ARG A 99 7.53 18.66 -8.34
C ARG A 99 7.01 20.11 -8.39
N PRO A 100 6.26 20.56 -7.35
CA PRO A 100 5.80 19.82 -6.16
C PRO A 100 4.67 18.83 -6.50
N ARG A 101 4.73 17.65 -5.90
CA ARG A 101 3.82 16.54 -6.20
C ARG A 101 3.31 15.81 -4.96
N VAL A 102 3.62 16.31 -3.78
CA VAL A 102 3.07 15.86 -2.49
C VAL A 102 2.68 17.08 -1.66
N PHE A 103 1.42 17.11 -1.23
CA PHE A 103 0.82 18.23 -0.50
C PHE A 103 0.25 17.73 0.81
N ARG A 104 0.69 18.31 1.92
CA ARG A 104 0.29 17.93 3.28
C ARG A 104 -0.80 18.86 3.79
N PHE A 105 -1.88 18.28 4.29
CA PHE A 105 -2.99 18.98 4.95
C PHE A 105 -3.07 18.55 6.41
N SER A 106 -2.18 19.10 7.23
CA SER A 106 -1.97 18.69 8.62
C SER A 106 -3.22 18.83 9.50
N LYS A 107 -4.04 19.85 9.28
CA LYS A 107 -5.32 20.03 10.02
C LYS A 107 -6.31 18.88 9.78
N HIS A 108 -6.17 18.16 8.66
CA HIS A 108 -7.05 17.08 8.26
C HIS A 108 -6.37 15.71 8.30
N ASN A 109 -5.13 15.62 8.82
CA ASN A 109 -4.33 14.39 8.79
C ASN A 109 -4.37 13.70 7.41
N SER A 110 -4.22 14.49 6.35
CA SER A 110 -4.40 14.02 4.98
C SER A 110 -3.30 14.53 4.05
N VAL A 111 -3.08 13.78 2.96
CA VAL A 111 -2.09 14.10 1.93
C VAL A 111 -2.75 13.98 0.56
N ILE A 112 -2.44 14.91 -0.32
CA ILE A 112 -2.68 14.74 -1.76
C ILE A 112 -1.34 14.50 -2.43
N ASN A 113 -1.27 13.48 -3.28
CA ASN A 113 -0.09 13.18 -4.05
C ASN A 113 -0.40 12.98 -5.54
N ARG A 114 0.56 13.37 -6.38
CA ARG A 114 0.59 13.11 -7.82
C ARG A 114 1.95 12.56 -8.25
N LEU A 115 2.42 11.53 -7.54
CA LEU A 115 3.78 11.00 -7.67
C LEU A 115 4.07 10.40 -9.05
N GLY A 116 3.12 9.63 -9.65
CA GLY A 116 3.28 9.04 -10.98
C GLY A 116 4.31 7.90 -11.01
N PHE A 117 4.27 7.00 -10.02
CA PHE A 117 5.12 5.81 -9.90
C PHE A 117 6.63 6.09 -10.04
N ASN A 118 7.12 7.17 -9.38
CA ASN A 118 8.56 7.41 -9.35
C ASN A 118 9.30 6.29 -8.63
N ASN A 119 10.18 5.60 -9.35
CA ASN A 119 10.96 4.47 -8.84
C ASN A 119 12.27 4.29 -9.63
N LYS A 120 13.18 3.48 -9.09
CA LYS A 120 14.51 3.22 -9.67
C LYS A 120 14.54 2.04 -10.64
N GLY A 121 13.37 1.48 -10.98
CA GLY A 121 13.22 0.35 -11.89
C GLY A 121 13.35 -1.01 -11.23
N LEU A 122 12.95 -2.03 -11.99
CA LEU A 122 12.86 -3.42 -11.54
C LEU A 122 14.22 -3.99 -11.10
N GLU A 123 15.27 -3.73 -11.83
CA GLU A 123 16.61 -4.24 -11.52
C GLU A 123 17.11 -3.76 -10.15
N HIS A 124 16.92 -2.47 -9.83
CA HIS A 124 17.31 -1.93 -8.53
C HIS A 124 16.51 -2.59 -7.39
N LEU A 125 15.19 -2.76 -7.57
CA LEU A 125 14.35 -3.41 -6.57
C LEU A 125 14.79 -4.86 -6.36
N ILE A 126 15.01 -5.65 -7.41
CA ILE A 126 15.49 -7.04 -7.32
C ILE A 126 16.82 -7.13 -6.56
N ASN A 127 17.76 -6.23 -6.85
CA ASN A 127 19.04 -6.21 -6.17
C ASN A 127 18.90 -5.95 -4.66
N ASN A 128 17.91 -5.16 -4.24
CA ASN A 128 17.60 -4.95 -2.84
C ASN A 128 16.89 -6.15 -2.22
N LEU A 129 15.93 -6.77 -2.91
CA LEU A 129 15.26 -7.99 -2.46
C LEU A 129 16.25 -9.13 -2.20
N LYS A 130 17.20 -9.35 -3.11
CA LYS A 130 18.26 -10.36 -2.98
C LYS A 130 19.16 -10.19 -1.74
N ARG A 131 19.29 -8.95 -1.25
CA ARG A 131 20.14 -8.60 -0.10
C ARG A 131 19.36 -8.53 1.20
N SER A 132 18.04 -8.63 1.13
CA SER A 132 17.21 -8.54 2.33
C SER A 132 17.29 -9.82 3.14
N GLU A 133 17.45 -9.64 4.45
CA GLU A 133 17.41 -10.71 5.47
C GLU A 133 16.08 -10.67 6.25
N TYR A 134 15.08 -9.92 5.75
CA TYR A 134 13.80 -9.80 6.39
C TYR A 134 13.06 -11.13 6.41
N ASP A 135 12.69 -11.60 7.60
CA ASP A 135 12.03 -12.89 7.86
C ASP A 135 10.50 -12.82 7.92
N GLY A 136 9.93 -11.65 7.67
CA GLY A 136 8.47 -11.45 7.62
C GLY A 136 7.91 -11.56 6.20
N VAL A 137 6.59 -11.47 6.08
CA VAL A 137 5.92 -11.51 4.76
C VAL A 137 6.20 -10.23 3.98
N LEU A 138 6.78 -10.37 2.79
CA LEU A 138 7.16 -9.28 1.90
C LEU A 138 6.38 -9.33 0.58
N GLY A 139 5.50 -8.35 0.37
CA GLY A 139 4.78 -8.15 -0.87
C GLY A 139 5.49 -7.19 -1.81
N VAL A 140 5.36 -7.43 -3.11
CA VAL A 140 5.85 -6.53 -4.14
C VAL A 140 4.69 -6.02 -5.00
N ASN A 141 4.53 -4.70 -5.01
CA ASN A 141 3.53 -4.01 -5.82
C ASN A 141 4.14 -3.65 -7.18
N ILE A 142 3.52 -4.09 -8.25
CA ILE A 142 3.99 -3.91 -9.62
C ILE A 142 3.03 -3.05 -10.44
N GLY A 143 3.56 -2.34 -11.43
CA GLY A 143 2.80 -1.48 -12.32
C GLY A 143 3.50 -1.26 -13.66
N ALA A 144 2.78 -0.64 -14.60
CA ALA A 144 3.31 -0.29 -15.91
C ALA A 144 4.03 1.06 -15.90
N ASN A 145 4.97 1.26 -16.81
CA ASN A 145 5.59 2.54 -17.06
C ASN A 145 4.55 3.55 -17.60
N LYS A 146 4.77 4.82 -17.30
CA LYS A 146 3.83 5.90 -17.65
C LYS A 146 3.65 6.08 -19.17
N ASP A 147 4.72 5.85 -19.92
CA ASP A 147 4.80 6.03 -21.38
C ASP A 147 4.40 4.77 -22.17
N SER A 148 4.02 3.69 -21.50
CA SER A 148 3.56 2.46 -22.15
C SER A 148 2.13 2.61 -22.65
N ASN A 149 1.89 2.22 -23.94
CA ASN A 149 0.54 2.08 -24.50
C ASN A 149 -0.17 0.85 -23.92
N GLU A 150 -1.42 0.59 -24.31
CA GLU A 150 -2.23 -0.49 -23.74
C GLU A 150 -1.55 -1.88 -23.85
N GLU A 151 -1.08 -2.27 -25.03
CA GLU A 151 -0.38 -3.54 -25.24
C GLU A 151 0.93 -3.62 -24.45
N GLN A 152 1.68 -2.53 -24.39
CA GLN A 152 2.92 -2.47 -23.64
C GLN A 152 2.68 -2.52 -22.12
N ARG A 153 1.56 -2.01 -21.61
CA ARG A 153 1.21 -2.07 -20.19
C ARG A 153 1.11 -3.51 -19.71
N ILE A 154 0.41 -4.38 -20.42
CA ILE A 154 0.32 -5.80 -20.06
C ILE A 154 1.72 -6.43 -20.02
N LYS A 155 2.54 -6.17 -21.04
CA LYS A 155 3.94 -6.65 -21.08
C LYS A 155 4.74 -6.14 -19.89
N ASP A 156 4.56 -4.88 -19.47
CA ASP A 156 5.23 -4.30 -18.31
C ASP A 156 4.88 -5.04 -17.01
N TYR A 157 3.59 -5.37 -16.80
CA TYR A 157 3.18 -6.20 -15.65
C TYR A 157 3.83 -7.57 -15.69
N LEU A 158 3.86 -8.24 -16.84
CA LEU A 158 4.49 -9.57 -16.99
C LEU A 158 6.00 -9.53 -16.75
N ILE A 159 6.70 -8.48 -17.23
CA ILE A 159 8.14 -8.28 -16.96
C ILE A 159 8.38 -8.13 -15.46
N CYS A 160 7.60 -7.29 -14.80
CA CYS A 160 7.71 -7.11 -13.34
C CYS A 160 7.36 -8.40 -12.61
N PHE A 161 6.28 -9.08 -12.98
CA PHE A 161 5.85 -10.34 -12.36
C PHE A 161 6.97 -11.39 -12.38
N ARG A 162 7.54 -11.65 -13.56
CA ARG A 162 8.67 -12.58 -13.74
C ARG A 162 9.86 -12.20 -12.87
N GLY A 163 10.18 -10.91 -12.85
CA GLY A 163 11.36 -10.42 -12.13
C GLY A 163 11.27 -10.54 -10.61
N VAL A 164 10.06 -10.46 -10.04
CA VAL A 164 9.88 -10.48 -8.58
C VAL A 164 9.36 -11.80 -8.04
N ALA A 165 8.90 -12.73 -8.88
CA ALA A 165 8.24 -13.96 -8.47
C ALA A 165 9.09 -14.85 -7.54
N GLU A 166 10.41 -14.84 -7.70
CA GLU A 166 11.34 -15.61 -6.85
C GLU A 166 11.51 -14.99 -5.45
N TYR A 167 11.26 -13.67 -5.31
CA TYR A 167 11.61 -12.90 -4.11
C TYR A 167 10.40 -12.42 -3.31
N ALA A 168 9.21 -12.43 -3.92
CA ALA A 168 7.99 -11.91 -3.32
C ALA A 168 7.18 -13.02 -2.66
N ASP A 169 6.81 -12.84 -1.39
CA ASP A 169 5.84 -13.71 -0.72
C ASP A 169 4.44 -13.50 -1.26
N TYR A 170 4.11 -12.30 -1.75
CA TYR A 170 2.93 -12.06 -2.56
C TYR A 170 3.19 -10.94 -3.58
N ILE A 171 2.43 -10.92 -4.65
CA ILE A 171 2.51 -9.88 -5.68
C ILE A 171 1.21 -9.10 -5.73
N THR A 172 1.31 -7.77 -5.80
CA THR A 172 0.16 -6.88 -5.99
C THR A 172 0.17 -6.27 -7.39
N ILE A 173 -0.88 -6.55 -8.16
CA ILE A 173 -1.13 -5.92 -9.46
C ILE A 173 -1.82 -4.57 -9.21
N ASN A 174 -1.15 -3.47 -9.50
CA ASN A 174 -1.67 -2.13 -9.21
C ASN A 174 -2.22 -1.44 -10.46
N ILE A 175 -3.54 -1.51 -10.64
CA ILE A 175 -4.26 -0.87 -11.75
C ILE A 175 -4.96 0.44 -11.35
N SER A 176 -4.77 0.91 -10.14
CA SER A 176 -5.66 1.90 -9.50
C SER A 176 -5.03 3.28 -9.29
N SER A 177 -3.81 3.55 -9.78
CA SER A 177 -3.18 4.85 -9.60
C SER A 177 -3.90 5.95 -10.39
N PRO A 178 -4.36 7.04 -9.72
CA PRO A 178 -4.96 8.15 -10.44
C PRO A 178 -3.91 9.06 -11.12
N ASN A 179 -2.64 8.80 -10.89
CA ASN A 179 -1.53 9.67 -11.29
C ASN A 179 -0.77 9.17 -12.54
N THR A 180 -1.24 8.05 -13.11
CA THR A 180 -0.72 7.46 -14.34
C THR A 180 -1.84 7.47 -15.38
N PRO A 181 -1.70 8.23 -16.49
CA PRO A 181 -2.74 8.36 -17.51
C PRO A 181 -3.18 6.99 -18.06
N GLY A 182 -4.48 6.79 -18.21
CA GLY A 182 -5.07 5.59 -18.77
C GLY A 182 -4.91 4.32 -17.94
N LEU A 183 -4.29 4.37 -16.74
CA LEU A 183 -4.13 3.16 -15.92
C LEU A 183 -5.47 2.65 -15.36
N ARG A 184 -6.38 3.58 -15.01
CA ARG A 184 -7.71 3.23 -14.52
C ARG A 184 -8.64 2.72 -15.62
N ASP A 185 -8.30 2.92 -16.90
CA ASP A 185 -9.04 2.33 -18.01
C ASP A 185 -8.95 0.78 -17.98
N LEU A 186 -7.94 0.24 -17.27
CA LEU A 186 -7.84 -1.19 -16.97
C LEU A 186 -8.96 -1.70 -16.05
N HIS A 187 -9.76 -0.85 -15.43
CA HIS A 187 -10.96 -1.28 -14.69
C HIS A 187 -12.14 -1.64 -15.62
N SER A 188 -12.09 -1.29 -16.90
CA SER A 188 -13.10 -1.73 -17.87
C SER A 188 -13.05 -3.26 -18.05
N ASN A 189 -14.22 -3.88 -18.25
CA ASN A 189 -14.37 -5.32 -18.26
C ASN A 189 -13.42 -6.05 -19.24
N ASN A 190 -13.21 -5.49 -20.43
CA ASN A 190 -12.35 -6.13 -21.42
C ASN A 190 -10.87 -6.06 -21.05
N ASN A 191 -10.42 -4.89 -20.59
CA ASN A 191 -9.01 -4.65 -20.30
C ASN A 191 -8.56 -5.37 -19.01
N ILE A 192 -9.43 -5.47 -18.00
CA ILE A 192 -9.11 -6.21 -16.79
C ILE A 192 -9.03 -7.71 -17.06
N ALA A 193 -9.97 -8.25 -17.83
CA ALA A 193 -10.00 -9.67 -18.20
C ALA A 193 -8.72 -10.07 -18.96
N GLU A 194 -8.29 -9.29 -19.94
CA GLU A 194 -7.07 -9.53 -20.68
C GLU A 194 -5.84 -9.52 -19.77
N LEU A 195 -5.68 -8.49 -18.93
CA LEU A 195 -4.55 -8.41 -18.00
C LEU A 195 -4.52 -9.60 -17.03
N LEU A 196 -5.65 -9.93 -16.40
CA LEU A 196 -5.70 -11.01 -15.41
C LEU A 196 -5.53 -12.39 -16.04
N ASN A 197 -6.01 -12.59 -17.27
CA ASN A 197 -5.74 -13.79 -18.05
C ASN A 197 -4.23 -13.97 -18.27
N GLU A 198 -3.54 -12.95 -18.76
CA GLU A 198 -2.10 -13.01 -19.00
C GLU A 198 -1.30 -13.24 -17.72
N ILE A 199 -1.70 -12.62 -16.60
CA ILE A 199 -1.10 -12.86 -15.28
C ILE A 199 -1.34 -14.30 -14.81
N SER A 200 -2.54 -14.86 -15.02
CA SER A 200 -2.86 -16.24 -14.66
C SER A 200 -2.03 -17.24 -15.48
N LEU A 201 -1.93 -17.03 -16.78
CA LEU A 201 -1.07 -17.86 -17.65
C LEU A 201 0.41 -17.79 -17.25
N GLU A 202 0.90 -16.61 -16.91
CA GLU A 202 2.28 -16.44 -16.45
C GLU A 202 2.52 -17.06 -15.07
N ARG A 203 1.52 -17.00 -14.18
CA ARG A 203 1.52 -17.70 -12.89
C ARG A 203 1.70 -19.22 -13.07
N GLU A 204 0.92 -19.81 -13.97
CA GLU A 204 1.00 -21.24 -14.28
C GLU A 204 2.36 -21.62 -14.86
N LYS A 205 2.83 -20.86 -15.85
CA LYS A 205 4.12 -21.05 -16.52
C LYS A 205 5.30 -21.03 -15.55
N LEU A 206 5.28 -20.12 -14.57
CA LEU A 206 6.30 -20.01 -13.53
C LEU A 206 6.06 -20.96 -12.33
N ASN A 207 4.95 -21.69 -12.33
CA ASN A 207 4.50 -22.49 -11.19
C ASN A 207 4.47 -21.67 -9.87
N TYR A 208 4.10 -20.38 -9.96
CA TYR A 208 4.07 -19.46 -8.82
C TYR A 208 2.90 -19.77 -7.91
N LYS A 209 3.17 -20.19 -6.66
CA LYS A 209 2.17 -20.67 -5.70
C LYS A 209 1.74 -19.61 -4.68
N ASN A 210 2.50 -18.54 -4.57
CA ASN A 210 2.23 -17.48 -3.61
C ASN A 210 1.03 -16.61 -4.03
N PRO A 211 0.41 -15.87 -3.10
CA PRO A 211 -0.76 -15.06 -3.40
C PRO A 211 -0.50 -13.95 -4.41
N ILE A 212 -1.53 -13.65 -5.20
CA ILE A 212 -1.60 -12.49 -6.09
C ILE A 212 -2.82 -11.66 -5.71
N PHE A 213 -2.61 -10.38 -5.41
CA PHE A 213 -3.66 -9.43 -5.07
C PHE A 213 -3.83 -8.38 -6.17
N LEU A 214 -5.06 -7.93 -6.37
CA LEU A 214 -5.37 -6.80 -7.23
C LEU A 214 -5.67 -5.56 -6.38
N LYS A 215 -4.96 -4.45 -6.61
CA LYS A 215 -5.21 -3.18 -5.90
C LYS A 215 -6.10 -2.26 -6.70
N ILE A 216 -7.21 -1.87 -6.09
CA ILE A 216 -8.32 -1.17 -6.76
C ILE A 216 -8.45 0.30 -6.34
N SER A 217 -9.11 1.06 -7.21
CA SER A 217 -9.51 2.45 -6.97
C SER A 217 -10.73 2.53 -6.05
N PRO A 218 -10.88 3.58 -5.23
CA PRO A 218 -12.11 3.84 -4.48
C PRO A 218 -13.14 4.64 -5.28
N ASP A 219 -12.89 4.94 -6.55
CA ASP A 219 -13.68 5.90 -7.32
C ASP A 219 -14.53 5.22 -8.40
N GLU A 220 -14.69 3.92 -8.32
CA GLU A 220 -15.53 3.12 -9.24
C GLU A 220 -16.96 2.97 -8.71
N ASP A 221 -17.88 2.57 -9.58
CA ASP A 221 -19.25 2.23 -9.21
C ASP A 221 -19.37 0.75 -8.76
N LEU A 222 -20.53 0.40 -8.19
CA LEU A 222 -20.78 -0.93 -7.68
C LEU A 222 -20.70 -2.02 -8.77
N ASN A 223 -21.18 -1.73 -9.98
CA ASN A 223 -21.12 -2.68 -11.09
C ASN A 223 -19.67 -2.99 -11.48
N THR A 224 -18.83 -1.95 -11.54
CA THR A 224 -17.40 -2.10 -11.79
C THR A 224 -16.73 -2.96 -10.71
N TYR A 225 -17.04 -2.75 -9.41
CA TYR A 225 -16.50 -3.60 -8.35
C TYR A 225 -16.97 -5.06 -8.50
N GLN A 226 -18.23 -5.31 -8.84
CA GLN A 226 -18.73 -6.68 -9.08
C GLN A 226 -17.98 -7.35 -10.23
N ASN A 227 -17.76 -6.64 -11.33
CA ASN A 227 -17.01 -7.16 -12.47
C ASN A 227 -15.54 -7.46 -12.10
N ILE A 228 -14.91 -6.59 -11.33
CA ILE A 228 -13.56 -6.81 -10.81
C ILE A 228 -13.50 -8.06 -9.93
N ILE A 229 -14.45 -8.22 -9.01
CA ILE A 229 -14.52 -9.39 -8.12
C ILE A 229 -14.69 -10.68 -8.94
N ASN A 230 -15.59 -10.66 -9.93
CA ASN A 230 -15.83 -11.81 -10.80
C ASN A 230 -14.56 -12.17 -11.59
N ALA A 231 -13.87 -11.19 -12.19
CA ALA A 231 -12.62 -11.41 -12.90
C ALA A 231 -11.51 -11.95 -11.98
N VAL A 232 -11.36 -11.41 -10.75
CA VAL A 232 -10.41 -11.92 -9.76
C VAL A 232 -10.66 -13.40 -9.43
N ILE A 233 -11.92 -13.80 -9.29
CA ILE A 233 -12.31 -15.20 -9.05
C ILE A 233 -12.06 -16.06 -10.28
N GLU A 234 -12.50 -15.60 -11.47
CA GLU A 234 -12.39 -16.33 -12.76
C GLU A 234 -10.94 -16.64 -13.11
N TYR A 235 -10.03 -15.66 -12.92
CA TYR A 235 -8.60 -15.82 -13.23
C TYR A 235 -7.77 -16.28 -12.03
N ASN A 236 -8.41 -16.81 -10.97
CA ASN A 236 -7.77 -17.42 -9.80
C ASN A 236 -6.77 -16.52 -9.07
N LEU A 237 -7.02 -15.21 -8.99
CA LEU A 237 -6.27 -14.36 -8.06
C LEU A 237 -6.78 -14.60 -6.63
N ASP A 238 -5.98 -14.22 -5.65
CA ASP A 238 -6.15 -14.64 -4.26
C ASP A 238 -6.86 -13.58 -3.39
N GLY A 239 -7.03 -12.37 -3.93
CA GLY A 239 -7.74 -11.33 -3.20
C GLY A 239 -7.56 -9.92 -3.75
N LEU A 240 -8.04 -8.96 -2.95
CA LEU A 240 -8.12 -7.55 -3.30
C LEU A 240 -7.46 -6.67 -2.24
N ILE A 241 -6.85 -5.56 -2.68
CA ILE A 241 -6.41 -4.47 -1.80
C ILE A 241 -7.32 -3.26 -2.00
N ALA A 242 -8.13 -2.97 -1.00
CA ALA A 242 -9.13 -1.90 -1.01
C ALA A 242 -8.78 -0.84 0.04
N THR A 243 -8.31 0.37 -0.35
CA THR A 243 -8.26 0.95 -1.68
C THR A 243 -6.96 1.72 -1.94
N ASN A 244 -6.78 2.19 -3.19
CA ASN A 244 -5.82 3.26 -3.50
C ASN A 244 -6.39 4.63 -3.03
N THR A 245 -5.76 5.73 -3.43
CA THR A 245 -6.18 7.11 -3.16
C THR A 245 -7.35 7.53 -4.05
N THR A 246 -8.16 8.52 -3.61
CA THR A 246 -9.30 9.05 -4.35
C THR A 246 -8.98 10.37 -5.06
N ILE A 247 -9.58 10.59 -6.24
CA ILE A 247 -9.62 11.90 -6.89
C ILE A 247 -10.85 12.71 -6.48
N GLN A 248 -11.83 12.10 -5.84
CA GLN A 248 -13.02 12.81 -5.38
C GLN A 248 -12.67 13.72 -4.19
N ARG A 249 -13.37 14.83 -4.12
CA ARG A 249 -13.25 15.84 -3.06
C ARG A 249 -14.62 16.10 -2.47
N ASP A 250 -14.67 16.18 -1.15
CA ASP A 250 -15.86 16.67 -0.47
C ASP A 250 -15.97 18.19 -0.72
N GLN A 251 -17.13 18.65 -1.19
CA GLN A 251 -17.41 20.08 -1.44
C GLN A 251 -17.34 20.92 -0.16
N SER A 252 -17.50 20.31 1.01
CA SER A 252 -17.32 20.98 2.31
C SER A 252 -15.84 21.15 2.69
N SER A 253 -14.90 20.57 1.92
CA SER A 253 -13.47 20.73 2.15
C SER A 253 -13.00 22.14 1.80
N SER A 254 -11.90 22.59 2.43
CA SER A 254 -11.30 23.89 2.09
C SER A 254 -10.87 23.94 0.63
N SER A 255 -10.94 25.14 0.02
CA SER A 255 -10.52 25.39 -1.38
C SER A 255 -9.11 24.87 -1.68
N SER A 256 -8.19 24.94 -0.71
CA SER A 256 -6.84 24.40 -0.87
C SER A 256 -6.79 22.88 -1.11
N ILE A 257 -7.78 22.13 -0.64
CA ILE A 257 -7.90 20.68 -0.86
C ILE A 257 -8.61 20.43 -2.19
N THR A 258 -9.70 21.16 -2.47
CA THR A 258 -10.49 20.97 -3.69
C THR A 258 -9.71 21.32 -4.94
N ASP A 259 -8.89 22.38 -4.90
CA ASP A 259 -8.12 22.86 -6.05
C ASP A 259 -6.82 22.09 -6.31
N THR A 260 -6.40 21.24 -5.33
CA THR A 260 -5.18 20.46 -5.48
C THR A 260 -5.45 19.16 -6.24
N GLN A 261 -4.83 19.01 -7.42
CA GLN A 261 -4.90 17.78 -8.21
C GLN A 261 -4.04 16.66 -7.62
N GLY A 262 -4.54 15.42 -7.75
CA GLY A 262 -3.84 14.20 -7.33
C GLY A 262 -4.72 13.28 -6.48
N GLY A 263 -4.16 12.18 -6.03
CA GLY A 263 -4.83 11.22 -5.16
C GLY A 263 -4.82 11.66 -3.70
N LEU A 264 -6.01 11.79 -3.10
CA LEU A 264 -6.20 12.11 -1.69
C LEU A 264 -6.12 10.85 -0.84
N SER A 265 -5.36 10.92 0.26
CA SER A 265 -5.16 9.87 1.25
C SER A 265 -5.21 10.43 2.68
N GLY A 266 -5.18 9.55 3.68
CA GLY A 266 -5.29 9.94 5.09
C GLY A 266 -6.73 9.99 5.56
N ARG A 267 -6.99 10.77 6.61
CA ARG A 267 -8.29 10.77 7.30
C ARG A 267 -9.48 11.06 6.39
N LEU A 268 -9.32 11.96 5.44
CA LEU A 268 -10.38 12.32 4.49
C LEU A 268 -10.75 11.20 3.51
N LEU A 269 -9.92 10.15 3.38
CA LEU A 269 -10.25 8.95 2.58
C LEU A 269 -10.99 7.88 3.40
N TYR A 270 -11.01 7.99 4.73
CA TYR A 270 -11.40 6.90 5.62
C TYR A 270 -12.81 6.37 5.34
N ASP A 271 -13.80 7.25 5.33
CA ASP A 271 -15.20 6.85 5.19
C ASP A 271 -15.46 6.23 3.81
N LYS A 272 -14.97 6.85 2.74
CA LYS A 272 -15.07 6.31 1.39
C LYS A 272 -14.39 4.96 1.24
N SER A 273 -13.19 4.81 1.77
CA SER A 273 -12.47 3.53 1.71
C SER A 273 -13.16 2.43 2.53
N ASN A 274 -13.89 2.77 3.58
CA ASN A 274 -14.68 1.84 4.37
C ASN A 274 -15.95 1.40 3.63
N GLU A 275 -16.61 2.34 2.97
CA GLU A 275 -17.78 2.04 2.13
C GLU A 275 -17.40 1.04 1.03
N VAL A 276 -16.34 1.32 0.27
CA VAL A 276 -15.86 0.42 -0.78
C VAL A 276 -15.42 -0.92 -0.23
N LEU A 277 -14.68 -0.93 0.89
CA LEU A 277 -14.27 -2.17 1.56
C LEU A 277 -15.49 -3.05 1.90
N LYS A 278 -16.54 -2.45 2.47
CA LYS A 278 -17.76 -3.16 2.82
C LYS A 278 -18.47 -3.72 1.58
N GLN A 279 -18.62 -2.92 0.53
CA GLN A 279 -19.20 -3.36 -0.74
C GLN A 279 -18.46 -4.58 -1.31
N ILE A 280 -17.12 -4.55 -1.29
CA ILE A 280 -16.31 -5.68 -1.78
C ILE A 280 -16.47 -6.90 -0.88
N ALA A 281 -16.42 -6.74 0.44
CA ALA A 281 -16.57 -7.84 1.37
C ALA A 281 -17.95 -8.53 1.24
N ASP A 282 -19.02 -7.75 1.09
CA ASP A 282 -20.38 -8.25 0.91
C ASP A 282 -20.54 -9.03 -0.41
N HIS A 283 -19.85 -8.64 -1.49
CA HIS A 283 -19.95 -9.27 -2.80
C HIS A 283 -18.95 -10.43 -3.01
N SER A 284 -17.79 -10.42 -2.35
CA SER A 284 -16.80 -11.49 -2.48
C SER A 284 -17.17 -12.80 -1.78
N LYS A 285 -18.23 -12.81 -0.95
CA LYS A 285 -18.76 -14.00 -0.23
C LYS A 285 -17.66 -14.80 0.49
N GLN A 286 -16.69 -14.13 1.06
CA GLN A 286 -15.53 -14.72 1.78
C GLN A 286 -14.60 -15.61 0.93
N ASN A 287 -14.72 -15.60 -0.39
CA ASN A 287 -13.84 -16.39 -1.26
C ASN A 287 -12.46 -15.75 -1.51
N LEU A 288 -12.31 -14.48 -1.14
CA LEU A 288 -11.10 -13.70 -1.39
C LEU A 288 -10.54 -13.12 -0.09
N LEU A 289 -9.21 -13.10 0.03
CA LEU A 289 -8.57 -12.34 1.09
C LEU A 289 -8.62 -10.85 0.75
N ILE A 290 -9.10 -10.02 1.67
CA ILE A 290 -9.19 -8.58 1.48
C ILE A 290 -8.20 -7.88 2.41
N ILE A 291 -7.37 -7.01 1.83
CA ILE A 291 -6.46 -6.11 2.57
C ILE A 291 -7.08 -4.71 2.58
N GLY A 292 -7.46 -4.22 3.76
CA GLY A 292 -8.06 -2.90 3.92
C GLY A 292 -7.00 -1.79 3.96
N VAL A 293 -7.18 -0.74 3.17
CA VAL A 293 -6.28 0.43 3.12
C VAL A 293 -7.09 1.71 3.06
N GLY A 294 -6.56 2.80 3.61
CA GLY A 294 -7.13 4.15 3.51
C GLY A 294 -7.64 4.68 4.84
N GLY A 295 -7.03 5.77 5.30
CA GLY A 295 -7.44 6.53 6.47
C GLY A 295 -7.22 5.89 7.83
N VAL A 296 -6.48 4.79 7.91
CA VAL A 296 -6.16 4.12 9.18
C VAL A 296 -5.09 4.93 9.92
N ASP A 297 -5.44 5.45 11.10
CA ASP A 297 -4.60 6.32 11.92
C ASP A 297 -4.66 6.01 13.42
N SER A 298 -5.48 5.04 13.81
CA SER A 298 -5.73 4.67 15.20
C SER A 298 -6.09 3.19 15.32
N ARG A 299 -6.11 2.69 16.56
CA ARG A 299 -6.58 1.35 16.88
C ARG A 299 -8.02 1.13 16.43
N ASP A 300 -8.89 2.10 16.66
CA ASP A 300 -10.31 2.00 16.32
C ASP A 300 -10.50 1.93 14.80
N SER A 301 -9.77 2.74 14.04
CA SER A 301 -9.83 2.70 12.57
C SER A 301 -9.28 1.38 12.01
N PHE A 302 -8.25 0.80 12.65
CA PHE A 302 -7.72 -0.53 12.31
C PHE A 302 -8.77 -1.64 12.55
N TYR A 303 -9.35 -1.72 13.76
CA TYR A 303 -10.35 -2.74 14.07
C TYR A 303 -11.64 -2.56 13.26
N ASN A 304 -11.99 -1.32 12.93
CA ASN A 304 -13.13 -1.07 12.06
C ASN A 304 -12.93 -1.65 10.66
N LYS A 305 -11.72 -1.54 10.08
CA LYS A 305 -11.40 -2.21 8.80
C LYS A 305 -11.60 -3.73 8.90
N LEU A 306 -11.15 -4.36 9.99
CA LEU A 306 -11.35 -5.80 10.20
C LEU A 306 -12.83 -6.15 10.32
N LYS A 307 -13.62 -5.36 11.06
CA LYS A 307 -15.09 -5.56 11.20
C LYS A 307 -15.82 -5.43 9.87
N LEU A 308 -15.32 -4.59 8.97
CA LEU A 308 -15.91 -4.39 7.64
C LEU A 308 -15.53 -5.49 6.63
N GLY A 309 -14.76 -6.49 7.06
CA GLY A 309 -14.48 -7.68 6.26
C GLY A 309 -13.04 -7.78 5.73
N SER A 310 -12.13 -6.85 6.08
CA SER A 310 -10.72 -7.08 5.73
C SER A 310 -10.07 -8.11 6.65
N SER A 311 -9.20 -8.94 6.08
CA SER A 311 -8.38 -9.91 6.84
C SER A 311 -7.08 -9.29 7.34
N LEU A 312 -6.52 -8.36 6.56
CA LEU A 312 -5.29 -7.63 6.82
C LEU A 312 -5.54 -6.12 6.60
N VAL A 313 -4.70 -5.28 7.17
CA VAL A 313 -4.80 -3.81 7.08
C VAL A 313 -3.43 -3.22 6.75
N GLN A 314 -3.41 -2.27 5.82
CA GLN A 314 -2.19 -1.53 5.49
C GLN A 314 -2.29 -0.06 5.89
N VAL A 315 -1.15 0.51 6.29
CA VAL A 315 -1.01 1.93 6.64
C VAL A 315 0.07 2.61 5.78
N TYR A 316 -0.13 3.90 5.52
CA TYR A 316 0.83 4.75 4.82
C TYR A 316 0.85 6.17 5.38
N THR A 317 -0.24 6.92 5.19
CA THR A 317 -0.30 8.37 5.45
C THR A 317 -0.11 8.71 6.93
N CYS A 318 -0.60 7.88 7.86
CA CYS A 318 -0.40 8.08 9.28
C CYS A 318 1.08 8.09 9.67
N LEU A 319 1.92 7.28 9.01
CA LEU A 319 3.36 7.25 9.24
C LEU A 319 4.08 8.54 8.83
N LEU A 320 3.44 9.40 8.02
CA LEU A 320 3.97 10.70 7.62
C LEU A 320 3.61 11.84 8.60
N TYR A 321 2.66 11.61 9.50
CA TYR A 321 2.14 12.61 10.45
C TYR A 321 2.41 12.28 11.89
N THR A 322 2.42 11.00 12.24
CA THR A 322 2.74 10.50 13.57
C THR A 322 4.21 10.07 13.61
N SER A 323 4.78 9.99 14.81
CA SER A 323 6.05 9.28 15.00
C SER A 323 5.95 7.90 14.32
N PRO A 324 7.02 7.37 13.72
CA PRO A 324 7.00 6.04 13.10
C PRO A 324 6.87 4.93 14.15
N SER A 325 5.90 5.08 15.06
CA SER A 325 5.57 4.09 16.09
C SER A 325 4.24 3.44 15.73
N PRO A 326 4.20 2.13 15.46
CA PRO A 326 2.98 1.35 15.44
C PRO A 326 2.21 1.39 16.78
N ARG A 327 2.80 1.96 17.85
CA ARG A 327 2.12 2.16 19.13
C ARG A 327 0.80 2.90 18.99
N ASP A 328 0.71 3.90 18.10
CA ASP A 328 -0.50 4.70 17.95
C ASP A 328 -1.62 3.93 17.21
N ALA A 329 -1.27 2.93 16.42
CA ALA A 329 -2.23 2.01 15.83
C ALA A 329 -2.67 0.89 16.82
N HIS A 330 -1.83 0.55 17.82
CA HIS A 330 -2.07 -0.53 18.78
C HIS A 330 -2.27 -0.09 20.25
N GLU A 331 -1.76 1.07 20.66
CA GLU A 331 -1.85 1.56 22.05
C GLU A 331 -2.70 2.83 22.15
N SER A 332 -4.02 2.73 22.12
CA SER A 332 -4.86 3.63 22.88
C SER A 332 -5.29 2.91 24.17
N ARG A 333 -4.91 3.49 25.30
CA ARG A 333 -5.12 3.12 26.70
C ARG A 333 -6.30 2.16 26.91
N MET A 334 -6.03 0.99 27.49
CA MET A 334 -7.07 0.25 28.20
C MET A 334 -7.62 1.18 29.30
N PRO A 335 -8.94 1.31 29.47
CA PRO A 335 -9.47 1.81 30.72
C PRO A 335 -9.02 0.83 31.81
N SER A 336 -8.36 1.35 32.84
CA SER A 336 -8.16 0.61 34.07
C SER A 336 -9.52 0.17 34.57
N SER A 337 -9.76 -1.13 34.55
CA SER A 337 -10.90 -1.73 35.25
C SER A 337 -10.80 -1.35 36.71
N ALA A 338 -11.77 -0.57 37.16
CA ALA A 338 -12.16 -0.57 38.57
C ALA A 338 -12.97 -1.81 38.87
#